data_b3fe4ddfb5bf4fd264387c66b3f08533
#
_entry.id   b3fe4ddfb5bf4fd264387c66b3f08533
#
_cell.length_a   1.000
_cell.length_b   1.000
_cell.length_c   1.000
_cell.angle_alpha   90.00
_cell.angle_beta   90.00
_cell.angle_gamma   90.00
#
_symmetry.space_group_name_H-M   'P 1'
#
loop_
_entity.id
_entity.type
_entity.pdbx_description
1 polymer ?
#
loop_
_entity_poly.entity_id
_entity_poly.type
_entity_poly.pdbx_seq_one_letter_code
_entity_poly.pdbx_strand_id
1 'polypeptide(L)'
;GGWGWTDLSGAVPDADDTPGALLALSNLMQSGRLSDSQKERVKRASDLGVNWIMKLQNRDDGWPTFCRGWGKLPFDRSGADITAHCMRGIHAWQEHHPQRHRIQQAIRRGLRYLEKTQAEDGSWLPLWFGNQDNPGEENPVYGTSKVLAAYAALNLLETQPAQRGLRWIR
;
A
#
# COMPACT_ATOMS: atom_id res chain seq x y z
N GLY A 1 11.73 5.00 -10.29
CA GLY A 1 10.34 4.98 -10.69
C GLY A 1 9.35 5.07 -9.55
N GLY A 2 9.71 5.42 -8.32
CA GLY A 2 8.77 5.70 -7.23
C GLY A 2 8.80 7.17 -6.85
N TRP A 3 7.94 7.56 -5.90
CA TRP A 3 7.88 8.88 -5.30
C TRP A 3 8.33 8.82 -3.85
N GLY A 4 8.93 9.86 -3.37
CA GLY A 4 9.28 10.10 -1.97
C GLY A 4 8.66 11.39 -1.48
N TRP A 5 8.77 11.67 -0.22
CA TRP A 5 8.18 12.81 0.49
C TRP A 5 8.71 14.19 0.07
N THR A 6 9.76 14.23 -0.75
CA THR A 6 10.35 15.46 -1.28
C THR A 6 10.91 15.24 -2.68
N ASP A 7 11.00 16.28 -3.48
CA ASP A 7 11.65 16.32 -4.79
C ASP A 7 13.07 16.89 -4.73
N LEU A 8 13.57 17.20 -3.54
CA LEU A 8 14.91 17.74 -3.34
C LEU A 8 16.00 16.70 -3.61
N SER A 9 17.23 17.15 -3.81
CA SER A 9 18.41 16.31 -3.99
C SER A 9 18.56 15.33 -2.82
N GLY A 10 18.73 14.03 -3.12
CA GLY A 10 18.82 12.98 -2.12
C GLY A 10 17.46 12.36 -1.73
N ALA A 11 16.36 12.77 -2.33
CA ALA A 11 15.07 12.14 -2.14
C ALA A 11 15.13 10.64 -2.51
N VAL A 12 14.58 9.81 -1.64
CA VAL A 12 14.48 8.36 -1.82
C VAL A 12 13.01 7.99 -2.00
N PRO A 13 12.63 7.25 -3.04
CA PRO A 13 11.27 6.74 -3.17
C PRO A 13 10.94 5.79 -2.02
N ASP A 14 9.71 5.84 -1.55
CA ASP A 14 9.26 5.00 -0.45
C ASP A 14 7.88 4.36 -0.71
N ALA A 15 7.54 3.41 0.15
CA ALA A 15 6.32 2.62 0.05
C ALA A 15 5.09 3.31 0.68
N ASP A 16 5.25 4.48 1.27
CA ASP A 16 4.14 5.31 1.75
C ASP A 16 3.72 6.31 0.67
N ASP A 17 4.66 7.10 0.13
CA ASP A 17 4.37 8.14 -0.85
C ASP A 17 4.03 7.58 -2.24
N THR A 18 4.75 6.53 -2.68
CA THR A 18 4.54 5.97 -4.03
C THR A 18 3.10 5.46 -4.26
N PRO A 19 2.48 4.67 -3.36
CA PRO A 19 1.08 4.27 -3.52
C PRO A 19 0.10 5.45 -3.48
N GLY A 20 0.38 6.46 -2.65
CA GLY A 20 -0.39 7.70 -2.60
C GLY A 20 -0.39 8.43 -3.93
N ALA A 21 0.78 8.58 -4.55
CA ALA A 21 0.93 9.16 -5.88
C ALA A 21 0.19 8.35 -6.95
N LEU A 22 0.29 7.01 -6.91
CA LEU A 22 -0.43 6.13 -7.85
C LEU A 22 -1.95 6.29 -7.75
N LEU A 23 -2.50 6.39 -6.53
CA LEU A 23 -3.93 6.62 -6.31
C LEU A 23 -4.35 8.01 -6.82
N ALA A 24 -3.57 9.05 -6.54
CA ALA A 24 -3.83 10.39 -7.02
C ALA A 24 -3.83 10.46 -8.56
N LEU A 25 -2.86 9.84 -9.21
CA LEU A 25 -2.78 9.75 -10.68
C LEU A 25 -3.93 8.95 -11.27
N SER A 26 -4.39 7.88 -10.61
CA SER A 26 -5.57 7.11 -11.04
C SER A 26 -6.84 7.97 -11.00
N ASN A 27 -7.06 8.71 -9.90
CA ASN A 27 -8.18 9.65 -9.80
C ASN A 27 -8.12 10.75 -10.86
N LEU A 28 -6.92 11.26 -11.15
CA LEU A 28 -6.69 12.26 -12.19
C LEU A 28 -7.02 11.71 -13.58
N MET A 29 -6.64 10.47 -13.89
CA MET A 29 -7.00 9.79 -15.15
C MET A 29 -8.52 9.65 -15.30
N GLN A 30 -9.22 9.31 -14.23
CA GLN A 30 -10.68 9.13 -14.24
C GLN A 30 -11.44 10.46 -14.32
N SER A 31 -10.83 11.58 -13.99
CA SER A 31 -11.48 12.91 -13.99
C SER A 31 -11.91 13.39 -15.36
N GLY A 32 -11.37 12.81 -16.44
CA GLY A 32 -11.61 13.24 -17.82
C GLY A 32 -11.01 14.60 -18.20
N ARG A 33 -10.23 15.23 -17.32
CA ARG A 33 -9.68 16.60 -17.48
C ARG A 33 -8.33 16.66 -18.18
N LEU A 34 -7.71 15.52 -18.45
CA LEU A 34 -6.37 15.45 -19.05
C LEU A 34 -6.43 15.45 -20.58
N SER A 35 -5.51 16.20 -21.20
CA SER A 35 -5.20 16.05 -22.62
C SER A 35 -4.53 14.70 -22.89
N ASP A 36 -4.50 14.26 -24.15
CA ASP A 36 -3.91 12.96 -24.50
C ASP A 36 -2.42 12.89 -24.18
N SER A 37 -1.67 13.99 -24.37
CA SER A 37 -0.26 14.06 -24.00
C SER A 37 -0.06 13.97 -22.48
N GLN A 38 -0.98 14.51 -21.68
CA GLN A 38 -0.95 14.37 -20.21
C GLN A 38 -1.29 12.95 -19.79
N LYS A 39 -2.28 12.31 -20.40
CA LYS A 39 -2.63 10.90 -20.13
C LYS A 39 -1.43 9.97 -20.38
N GLU A 40 -0.71 10.14 -21.49
CA GLU A 40 0.49 9.36 -21.78
C GLU A 40 1.60 9.56 -20.72
N ARG A 41 1.81 10.79 -20.27
CA ARG A 41 2.78 11.09 -19.20
C ARG A 41 2.37 10.41 -17.88
N VAL A 42 1.10 10.52 -17.50
CA VAL A 42 0.54 9.88 -16.29
C VAL A 42 0.71 8.37 -16.38
N LYS A 43 0.31 7.75 -17.50
CA LYS A 43 0.46 6.31 -17.71
C LYS A 43 1.91 5.85 -17.55
N ARG A 44 2.84 6.52 -18.22
CA ARG A 44 4.28 6.21 -18.12
C ARG A 44 4.81 6.32 -16.70
N ALA A 45 4.43 7.38 -15.96
CA ALA A 45 4.84 7.57 -14.58
C ALA A 45 4.27 6.48 -13.67
N SER A 46 2.99 6.12 -13.87
CA SER A 46 2.31 5.08 -13.11
C SER A 46 2.90 3.68 -13.38
N ASP A 47 3.21 3.36 -14.63
CA ASP A 47 3.86 2.09 -14.98
C ASP A 47 5.22 1.93 -14.26
N LEU A 48 5.99 3.01 -14.18
CA LEU A 48 7.27 3.02 -13.45
C LEU A 48 7.07 2.85 -11.95
N GLY A 49 6.07 3.53 -11.35
CA GLY A 49 5.75 3.42 -9.93
C GLY A 49 5.23 2.04 -9.56
N VAL A 50 4.30 1.48 -10.33
CA VAL A 50 3.78 0.11 -10.13
C VAL A 50 4.92 -0.91 -10.19
N ASN A 51 5.79 -0.81 -11.19
CA ASN A 51 6.94 -1.70 -11.32
C ASN A 51 7.90 -1.58 -10.12
N TRP A 52 8.10 -0.36 -9.60
CA TRP A 52 8.93 -0.12 -8.43
C TRP A 52 8.32 -0.77 -7.17
N ILE A 53 7.03 -0.55 -6.90
CA ILE A 53 6.30 -1.17 -5.77
C ILE A 53 6.36 -2.70 -5.86
N MET A 54 6.10 -3.29 -7.02
CA MET A 54 6.17 -4.76 -7.18
C MET A 54 7.55 -5.33 -6.86
N LYS A 55 8.62 -4.62 -7.21
CA LYS A 55 10.01 -5.04 -6.89
C LYS A 55 10.35 -4.88 -5.41
N LEU A 56 9.66 -3.98 -4.72
CA LEU A 56 9.91 -3.69 -3.31
C LEU A 56 9.29 -4.72 -2.37
N GLN A 57 8.31 -5.53 -2.80
CA GLN A 57 7.65 -6.52 -1.96
C GLN A 57 8.65 -7.47 -1.29
N ASN A 58 8.56 -7.62 0.02
CA ASN A 58 9.44 -8.44 0.84
C ASN A 58 9.19 -9.95 0.65
N ARG A 59 10.11 -10.77 1.16
CA ARG A 59 10.00 -12.24 1.10
C ARG A 59 8.88 -12.80 1.99
N ASP A 60 8.47 -12.04 3.01
CA ASP A 60 7.33 -12.35 3.89
C ASP A 60 5.98 -12.00 3.29
N ASP A 61 5.95 -11.59 2.02
CA ASP A 61 4.76 -11.22 1.25
C ASP A 61 4.20 -9.80 1.53
N GLY A 62 4.71 -9.08 2.52
CA GLY A 62 4.37 -7.69 2.81
C GLY A 62 5.24 -6.67 2.10
N TRP A 63 5.04 -5.39 2.41
CA TRP A 63 5.88 -4.29 1.94
C TRP A 63 6.52 -3.56 3.12
N PRO A 64 7.79 -3.12 2.97
CA PRO A 64 8.50 -2.38 4.00
C PRO A 64 7.85 -1.01 4.20
N THR A 65 8.08 -0.40 5.37
CA THR A 65 7.51 0.91 5.71
C THR A 65 7.95 2.00 4.76
N PHE A 66 9.22 2.01 4.39
CA PHE A 66 9.74 3.00 3.44
C PHE A 66 10.34 2.34 2.20
N CYS A 67 11.60 1.94 2.27
CA CYS A 67 12.32 1.26 1.22
C CYS A 67 13.26 0.23 1.86
N ARG A 68 14.10 -0.43 1.05
CA ARG A 68 15.11 -1.36 1.56
C ARG A 68 16.50 -0.70 1.63
N GLY A 69 17.35 -1.24 2.49
CA GLY A 69 18.74 -0.84 2.60
C GLY A 69 19.11 -0.19 3.93
N TRP A 70 18.17 -0.14 4.87
CA TRP A 70 18.38 0.43 6.22
C TRP A 70 18.98 -0.59 7.20
N GLY A 71 19.12 -1.85 6.78
CA GLY A 71 19.76 -2.91 7.56
C GLY A 71 18.99 -3.29 8.81
N LYS A 72 19.50 -2.91 10.00
CA LYS A 72 18.89 -3.28 11.29
C LYS A 72 17.69 -2.41 11.68
N LEU A 73 17.43 -1.33 10.96
CA LEU A 73 16.32 -0.44 11.25
C LEU A 73 14.97 -1.09 10.88
N PRO A 74 13.87 -0.73 11.56
CA PRO A 74 12.56 -1.31 11.30
C PRO A 74 11.99 -0.97 9.91
N PHE A 75 12.56 -0.02 9.20
CA PHE A 75 12.09 0.47 7.90
C PHE A 75 12.05 -0.59 6.79
N ASP A 76 12.94 -1.59 6.87
CA ASP A 76 12.99 -2.71 5.93
C ASP A 76 11.92 -3.78 6.23
N ARG A 77 11.31 -3.74 7.41
CA ARG A 77 10.27 -4.69 7.82
C ARG A 77 8.94 -4.36 7.17
N SER A 78 8.15 -5.38 6.91
CA SER A 78 6.80 -5.22 6.41
C SER A 78 5.85 -4.70 7.49
N GLY A 79 4.99 -3.73 7.12
CA GLY A 79 3.89 -3.23 7.94
C GLY A 79 2.54 -3.55 7.32
N ALA A 80 1.51 -3.80 8.13
CA ALA A 80 0.18 -4.14 7.64
C ALA A 80 -0.47 -2.96 6.89
N ASP A 81 -0.36 -1.76 7.43
CA ASP A 81 -0.87 -0.51 6.88
C ASP A 81 -0.21 -0.17 5.52
N ILE A 82 1.12 -0.27 5.44
CA ILE A 82 1.87 -0.01 4.20
C ILE A 82 1.61 -1.11 3.17
N THR A 83 1.53 -2.38 3.59
CA THR A 83 1.14 -3.48 2.70
C THR A 83 -0.22 -3.21 2.06
N ALA A 84 -1.20 -2.82 2.87
CA ALA A 84 -2.54 -2.46 2.40
C ALA A 84 -2.50 -1.26 1.43
N HIS A 85 -1.70 -0.24 1.74
CA HIS A 85 -1.55 0.95 0.91
C HIS A 85 -0.91 0.63 -0.45
N CYS A 86 0.17 -0.15 -0.46
CA CYS A 86 0.81 -0.63 -1.69
C CYS A 86 -0.15 -1.43 -2.57
N MET A 87 -0.92 -2.36 -1.97
CA MET A 87 -1.92 -3.15 -2.70
C MET A 87 -2.97 -2.26 -3.37
N ARG A 88 -3.48 -1.23 -2.69
CA ARG A 88 -4.41 -0.25 -3.27
C ARG A 88 -3.80 0.50 -4.45
N GLY A 89 -2.57 1.00 -4.28
CA GLY A 89 -1.87 1.75 -5.31
C GLY A 89 -1.66 0.94 -6.60
N ILE A 90 -1.18 -0.30 -6.49
CA ILE A 90 -0.97 -1.15 -7.69
C ILE A 90 -2.29 -1.68 -8.28
N HIS A 91 -3.32 -1.93 -7.44
CA HIS A 91 -4.64 -2.35 -7.89
C HIS A 91 -5.31 -1.30 -8.77
N ALA A 92 -5.19 -0.02 -8.43
CA ALA A 92 -5.77 1.08 -9.21
C ALA A 92 -5.29 1.14 -10.67
N TRP A 93 -4.16 0.53 -10.97
CA TRP A 93 -3.56 0.47 -12.31
C TRP A 93 -3.60 -0.92 -12.96
N GLN A 94 -4.14 -1.91 -12.28
CA GLN A 94 -4.10 -3.32 -12.69
C GLN A 94 -4.63 -3.56 -14.11
N GLU A 95 -5.77 -2.94 -14.47
CA GLU A 95 -6.44 -3.18 -15.74
C GLU A 95 -5.67 -2.60 -16.95
N HIS A 96 -4.87 -1.57 -16.71
CA HIS A 96 -4.16 -0.84 -17.77
C HIS A 96 -2.67 -1.18 -17.85
N HIS A 97 -2.15 -2.01 -16.89
CA HIS A 97 -0.74 -2.32 -16.82
C HIS A 97 -0.39 -3.60 -17.60
N PRO A 98 0.69 -3.61 -18.40
CA PRO A 98 1.06 -4.78 -19.21
C PRO A 98 1.39 -6.03 -18.38
N GLN A 99 1.74 -5.86 -17.12
CA GLN A 99 2.04 -6.97 -16.19
C GLN A 99 0.90 -7.24 -15.22
N ARG A 100 -0.36 -7.14 -15.64
CA ARG A 100 -1.56 -7.38 -14.83
C ARG A 100 -1.46 -8.65 -13.97
N HIS A 101 -1.02 -9.76 -14.55
CA HIS A 101 -0.89 -11.02 -13.81
C HIS A 101 0.10 -10.92 -12.64
N ARG A 102 1.21 -10.19 -12.80
CA ARG A 102 2.19 -9.98 -11.72
C ARG A 102 1.61 -9.10 -10.60
N ILE A 103 0.82 -8.08 -10.95
CA ILE A 103 0.09 -7.26 -9.98
C ILE A 103 -0.85 -8.14 -9.15
N GLN A 104 -1.65 -8.98 -9.81
CA GLN A 104 -2.56 -9.90 -9.13
C GLN A 104 -1.81 -10.87 -8.21
N GLN A 105 -0.65 -11.36 -8.63
CA GLN A 105 0.18 -12.22 -7.80
C GLN A 105 0.72 -11.46 -6.57
N ALA A 106 1.20 -10.23 -6.75
CA ALA A 106 1.68 -9.39 -5.66
C ALA A 106 0.56 -9.08 -4.65
N ILE A 107 -0.66 -8.77 -5.12
CA ILE A 107 -1.83 -8.55 -4.26
C ILE A 107 -2.18 -9.82 -3.48
N ARG A 108 -2.24 -11.00 -4.12
CA ARG A 108 -2.49 -12.26 -3.41
C ARG A 108 -1.47 -12.54 -2.32
N ARG A 109 -0.20 -12.22 -2.56
CA ARG A 109 0.86 -12.32 -1.56
C ARG A 109 0.60 -11.35 -0.39
N GLY A 110 0.29 -10.08 -0.68
CA GLY A 110 -0.05 -9.09 0.34
C GLY A 110 -1.25 -9.49 1.19
N LEU A 111 -2.29 -10.08 0.60
CA LEU A 111 -3.44 -10.60 1.35
C LEU A 111 -3.04 -11.70 2.34
N ARG A 112 -2.15 -12.64 1.94
CA ARG A 112 -1.62 -13.65 2.89
C ARG A 112 -0.83 -13.02 4.03
N TYR A 113 -0.06 -11.96 3.75
CA TYR A 113 0.65 -11.23 4.80
C TYR A 113 -0.34 -10.60 5.79
N LEU A 114 -1.38 -9.92 5.30
CA LEU A 114 -2.40 -9.28 6.13
C LEU A 114 -3.17 -10.30 6.97
N GLU A 115 -3.54 -11.45 6.40
CA GLU A 115 -4.19 -12.52 7.13
C GLU A 115 -3.31 -13.09 8.25
N LYS A 116 -2.02 -13.32 7.97
CA LYS A 116 -1.05 -13.83 8.93
C LYS A 116 -0.75 -12.85 10.07
N THR A 117 -0.83 -11.54 9.83
CA THR A 117 -0.47 -10.49 10.78
C THR A 117 -1.67 -9.88 11.52
N GLN A 118 -2.90 -10.37 11.23
CA GLN A 118 -4.09 -9.95 11.96
C GLN A 118 -4.02 -10.43 13.41
N ALA A 119 -4.24 -9.54 14.37
CA ALA A 119 -4.30 -9.87 15.78
C ALA A 119 -5.51 -10.77 16.11
N GLU A 120 -5.47 -11.43 17.27
CA GLU A 120 -6.54 -12.34 17.71
C GLU A 120 -7.89 -11.63 17.85
N ASP A 121 -7.88 -10.37 18.27
CA ASP A 121 -9.07 -9.52 18.37
C ASP A 121 -9.64 -9.06 17.03
N GLY A 122 -8.90 -9.24 15.94
CA GLY A 122 -9.28 -8.87 14.59
C GLY A 122 -8.68 -7.56 14.08
N SER A 123 -7.89 -6.86 14.90
CA SER A 123 -7.21 -5.62 14.51
C SER A 123 -5.91 -5.87 13.73
N TRP A 124 -5.35 -4.78 13.19
CA TRP A 124 -3.99 -4.72 12.65
C TRP A 124 -3.25 -3.52 13.24
N LEU A 125 -2.01 -3.76 13.62
CA LEU A 125 -1.12 -2.70 14.10
C LEU A 125 -0.22 -2.22 12.96
N PRO A 126 -0.04 -0.89 12.81
CA PRO A 126 1.02 -0.36 11.97
C PRO A 126 2.38 -0.63 12.62
N LEU A 127 3.42 -0.71 11.80
CA LEU A 127 4.78 -0.87 12.32
C LEU A 127 5.37 0.47 12.79
N TRP A 128 5.06 1.55 12.08
CA TRP A 128 5.71 2.85 12.27
C TRP A 128 4.77 3.95 12.77
N PHE A 129 3.54 3.99 12.28
CA PHE A 129 2.59 5.08 12.58
C PHE A 129 1.89 4.84 13.93
N GLY A 130 2.62 5.09 15.02
CA GLY A 130 2.12 4.95 16.37
C GLY A 130 1.13 6.04 16.79
N ASN A 131 0.64 5.94 18.02
CA ASN A 131 -0.19 6.94 18.69
C ASN A 131 0.47 7.35 20.00
N GLN A 132 1.08 8.53 20.03
CA GLN A 132 1.81 9.04 21.19
C GLN A 132 0.93 9.27 22.42
N ASP A 133 -0.38 9.41 22.25
CA ASP A 133 -1.35 9.57 23.33
C ASP A 133 -1.79 8.24 23.96
N ASN A 134 -1.35 7.11 23.39
CA ASN A 134 -1.67 5.77 23.90
C ASN A 134 -0.49 5.17 24.65
N PRO A 135 -0.68 4.64 25.88
CA PRO A 135 0.35 3.86 26.55
C PRO A 135 0.81 2.69 25.67
N GLY A 136 2.10 2.65 25.34
CA GLY A 136 2.64 1.66 24.39
C GLY A 136 2.67 2.12 22.93
N GLU A 137 2.18 3.33 22.64
CA GLU A 137 2.23 3.97 21.32
C GLU A 137 1.55 3.18 20.19
N GLU A 138 0.72 2.19 20.52
CA GLU A 138 -0.01 1.39 19.54
C GLU A 138 -1.13 2.19 18.87
N ASN A 139 -1.35 1.95 17.58
CA ASN A 139 -2.38 2.63 16.79
C ASN A 139 -3.22 1.64 15.96
N PRO A 140 -3.97 0.74 16.62
CA PRO A 140 -4.74 -0.27 15.91
C PRO A 140 -5.90 0.32 15.09
N VAL A 141 -6.45 1.47 15.47
CA VAL A 141 -7.48 2.14 14.69
C VAL A 141 -6.95 2.55 13.32
N TYR A 142 -5.77 3.18 13.27
CA TYR A 142 -5.11 3.54 12.02
C TYR A 142 -4.78 2.31 11.18
N GLY A 143 -4.10 1.31 11.76
CA GLY A 143 -3.70 0.10 11.05
C GLY A 143 -4.90 -0.65 10.47
N THR A 144 -5.93 -0.88 11.30
CA THR A 144 -7.15 -1.58 10.88
C THR A 144 -7.91 -0.82 9.79
N SER A 145 -8.06 0.50 9.92
CA SER A 145 -8.75 1.31 8.90
C SER A 145 -8.02 1.29 7.55
N LYS A 146 -6.68 1.35 7.54
CA LYS A 146 -5.88 1.25 6.30
C LYS A 146 -6.04 -0.11 5.64
N VAL A 147 -6.04 -1.19 6.42
CA VAL A 147 -6.24 -2.55 5.89
C VAL A 147 -7.65 -2.74 5.35
N LEU A 148 -8.68 -2.33 6.09
CA LEU A 148 -10.07 -2.41 5.62
C LEU A 148 -10.30 -1.59 4.34
N ALA A 149 -9.64 -0.43 4.19
CA ALA A 149 -9.69 0.34 2.96
C ALA A 149 -9.09 -0.42 1.75
N ALA A 150 -8.09 -1.29 1.97
CA ALA A 150 -7.58 -2.16 0.91
C ALA A 150 -8.55 -3.29 0.57
N TYR A 151 -9.13 -3.95 1.58
CA TYR A 151 -10.16 -4.97 1.34
C TYR A 151 -11.37 -4.38 0.60
N ALA A 152 -11.79 -3.16 0.93
CA ALA A 152 -12.86 -2.46 0.22
C ALA A 152 -12.51 -2.19 -1.24
N ALA A 153 -11.32 -1.66 -1.51
CA ALA A 153 -10.86 -1.37 -2.88
C ALA A 153 -10.74 -2.62 -3.76
N LEU A 154 -10.47 -3.77 -3.13
CA LEU A 154 -10.36 -5.08 -3.78
C LEU A 154 -11.70 -5.82 -3.88
N ASN A 155 -12.81 -5.27 -3.38
CA ASN A 155 -14.13 -5.91 -3.26
C ASN A 155 -14.09 -7.22 -2.42
N LEU A 156 -13.31 -7.22 -1.32
CA LEU A 156 -13.07 -8.37 -0.45
C LEU A 156 -13.59 -8.17 0.99
N LEU A 157 -14.52 -7.25 1.22
CA LEU A 157 -15.06 -6.98 2.56
C LEU A 157 -15.81 -8.17 3.17
N GLU A 158 -16.32 -9.08 2.35
CA GLU A 158 -17.03 -10.28 2.82
C GLU A 158 -16.10 -11.42 3.28
N THR A 159 -14.80 -11.26 3.14
CA THR A 159 -13.83 -12.26 3.61
C THR A 159 -13.72 -12.27 5.13
N GLN A 160 -13.36 -13.43 5.70
CA GLN A 160 -13.26 -13.61 7.14
C GLN A 160 -12.32 -12.58 7.81
N PRO A 161 -11.10 -12.30 7.30
CA PRO A 161 -10.23 -11.29 7.91
C PRO A 161 -10.86 -9.89 7.92
N ALA A 162 -11.47 -9.48 6.80
CA ALA A 162 -12.13 -8.18 6.72
C ALA A 162 -13.31 -8.07 7.69
N GLN A 163 -14.14 -9.10 7.79
CA GLN A 163 -15.27 -9.15 8.73
C GLN A 163 -14.83 -9.11 10.19
N ARG A 164 -13.69 -9.74 10.55
CA ARG A 164 -13.11 -9.62 11.90
C ARG A 164 -12.70 -8.17 12.19
N GLY A 165 -11.99 -7.53 11.26
CA GLY A 165 -11.59 -6.13 11.39
C GLY A 165 -12.77 -5.16 11.48
N LEU A 166 -13.84 -5.39 10.68
CA LEU A 166 -15.06 -4.59 10.73
C LEU A 166 -15.80 -4.73 12.07
N ARG A 167 -15.80 -5.90 12.69
CA ARG A 167 -16.37 -6.08 14.04
C ARG A 167 -15.54 -5.39 15.11
N TRP A 168 -14.23 -5.39 14.96
CA TRP A 168 -13.33 -4.75 15.91
C TRP A 168 -13.44 -3.23 15.90
N ILE A 169 -13.62 -2.59 14.71
CA ILE A 169 -13.62 -1.12 14.59
C ILE A 169 -14.99 -0.47 14.91
N ARG A 170 -16.04 -1.27 15.07
CA ARG A 170 -17.40 -0.80 15.46
C ARG A 170 -17.51 -0.58 16.96
#